data_f75fc3d6215db4d202513477c64d3084
#
_entry.id   f75fc3d6215db4d202513477c64d3084
#
_cell.length_a   1.000
_cell.length_b   1.000
_cell.length_c   1.000
_cell.angle_alpha   90.00
_cell.angle_beta   90.00
_cell.angle_gamma   90.00
#
_symmetry.space_group_name_H-M   'P 1'
#
loop_
_entity.id
_entity.type
_entity.pdbx_description
1 polymer ?
#
loop_
_entity_poly.entity_id
_entity_poly.type
_entity_poly.pdbx_seq_one_letter_code
_entity_poly.pdbx_strand_id
1 'polypeptide(L)'
;MKVRDLYAMICVIFATNFKGIISEDNFKKMAPKWILQNETTANKTAHEIWQKALKEDYSKICKDYENLKKFFKMDYYCLISKTDMSLFFKKARYQKPFKELDESHAANMLAFLAAILKSDDGEKTHNFLGLYLTKYFMESFRALSEILKTKSKSDYYKALGWFLEDYLNMLKTTLGLKI
;
A
#
# COMPACT_ATOMS: atom_id res chain seq x y z
N MET A 1 5.14 8.68 19.08
CA MET A 1 4.59 7.60 18.23
C MET A 1 5.73 6.65 17.90
N LYS A 2 5.55 5.34 18.13
CA LYS A 2 6.57 4.34 17.76
C LYS A 2 6.66 4.25 16.22
N VAL A 3 7.84 3.93 15.69
CA VAL A 3 8.06 3.78 14.24
C VAL A 3 7.08 2.76 13.60
N ARG A 4 6.81 1.67 14.29
CA ARG A 4 5.84 0.65 13.85
C ARG A 4 4.42 1.20 13.71
N ASP A 5 4.00 2.10 14.62
CA ASP A 5 2.68 2.72 14.54
C ASP A 5 2.55 3.62 13.32
N LEU A 6 3.62 4.35 12.98
CA LEU A 6 3.67 5.17 11.77
C LEU A 6 3.54 4.29 10.52
N TYR A 7 4.29 3.21 10.44
CA TYR A 7 4.24 2.30 9.30
C TYR A 7 2.87 1.62 9.17
N ALA A 8 2.26 1.22 10.29
CA ALA A 8 0.91 0.68 10.28
C ALA A 8 -0.12 1.72 9.79
N MET A 9 0.02 2.98 10.18
CA MET A 9 -0.86 4.07 9.72
C MET A 9 -0.73 4.28 8.20
N ILE A 10 0.49 4.28 7.67
CA ILE A 10 0.73 4.40 6.22
C ILE A 10 0.06 3.23 5.47
N CYS A 11 0.16 2.00 5.97
CA CYS A 11 -0.56 0.86 5.40
C CYS A 11 -2.07 1.10 5.34
N VAL A 12 -2.66 1.64 6.41
CA VAL A 12 -4.11 1.93 6.46
C VAL A 12 -4.49 3.01 5.43
N ILE A 13 -3.64 4.03 5.26
CA ILE A 13 -3.87 5.08 4.24
C ILE A 13 -3.85 4.45 2.84
N PHE A 14 -2.83 3.66 2.49
CA PHE A 14 -2.80 2.98 1.20
C PHE A 14 -3.97 2.02 1.02
N ALA A 15 -4.30 1.20 2.04
CA ALA A 15 -5.42 0.28 1.98
C ALA A 15 -6.74 1.00 1.67
N THR A 16 -6.96 2.15 2.30
CA THR A 16 -8.16 2.96 2.08
C THR A 16 -8.23 3.51 0.66
N ASN A 17 -7.08 3.88 0.07
CA ASN A 17 -7.02 4.41 -1.29
C ASN A 17 -7.07 3.33 -2.37
N PHE A 18 -6.69 2.10 -2.06
CA PHE A 18 -6.70 1.00 -3.03
C PHE A 18 -7.98 0.15 -2.98
N LYS A 19 -8.74 0.18 -1.88
CA LYS A 19 -9.99 -0.59 -1.76
C LYS A 19 -11.10 -0.13 -2.69
N GLY A 20 -11.10 1.14 -3.09
CA GLY A 20 -12.14 1.77 -3.88
C GLY A 20 -11.82 3.21 -4.22
N ILE A 21 -12.70 3.84 -4.97
CA ILE A 21 -12.58 5.27 -5.28
C ILE A 21 -12.69 6.08 -3.99
N ILE A 22 -11.74 6.98 -3.75
CA ILE A 22 -11.86 7.94 -2.66
C ILE A 22 -13.10 8.82 -2.86
N SER A 23 -13.87 9.09 -1.81
CA SER A 23 -15.00 10.01 -1.93
C SER A 23 -14.53 11.43 -2.23
N GLU A 24 -15.34 12.20 -2.97
CA GLU A 24 -15.02 13.58 -3.33
C GLU A 24 -14.75 14.45 -2.10
N ASP A 25 -15.55 14.26 -1.04
CA ASP A 25 -15.36 14.99 0.22
C ASP A 25 -14.03 14.68 0.88
N ASN A 26 -13.60 13.43 0.88
CA ASN A 26 -12.31 13.03 1.41
C ASN A 26 -11.17 13.55 0.56
N PHE A 27 -11.33 13.53 -0.77
CA PHE A 27 -10.36 14.10 -1.69
C PHE A 27 -10.16 15.60 -1.44
N LYS A 28 -11.24 16.38 -1.31
CA LYS A 28 -11.19 17.81 -1.03
C LYS A 28 -10.56 18.17 0.32
N LYS A 29 -10.60 17.23 1.28
CA LYS A 29 -10.03 17.40 2.63
C LYS A 29 -8.60 16.89 2.75
N MET A 30 -7.98 16.46 1.67
CA MET A 30 -6.63 15.90 1.73
C MET A 30 -5.59 16.93 2.15
N ALA A 31 -4.70 16.49 3.03
CA ALA A 31 -3.62 17.35 3.53
C ALA A 31 -2.65 17.71 2.38
N PRO A 32 -2.11 18.94 2.37
CA PRO A 32 -1.16 19.38 1.36
C PRO A 32 0.18 18.61 1.43
N LYS A 33 0.46 17.96 2.55
CA LYS A 33 1.66 17.17 2.75
C LYS A 33 1.30 15.73 3.08
N TRP A 34 2.03 14.81 2.47
CA TRP A 34 1.97 13.39 2.83
C TRP A 34 2.51 13.19 4.25
N ILE A 35 1.99 12.17 4.95
CA ILE A 35 2.34 11.90 6.34
C ILE A 35 3.84 11.62 6.55
N LEU A 36 4.49 11.04 5.55
CA LEU A 36 5.90 10.72 5.57
C LEU A 36 6.67 11.72 4.73
N GLN A 37 7.64 12.39 5.34
CA GLN A 37 8.53 13.33 4.67
C GLN A 37 9.97 12.92 4.95
N ASN A 38 10.73 12.68 3.90
CA ASN A 38 12.15 12.35 3.97
C ASN A 38 12.88 12.90 2.72
N GLU A 39 14.19 12.71 2.66
CA GLU A 39 15.06 13.26 1.61
C GLU A 39 15.27 12.32 0.42
N THR A 40 14.58 11.17 0.35
CA THR A 40 14.71 10.25 -0.79
C THR A 40 14.19 10.87 -2.07
N THR A 41 14.75 10.47 -3.21
CA THR A 41 14.28 10.92 -4.52
C THR A 41 12.81 10.53 -4.74
N ALA A 42 12.42 9.33 -4.34
CA ALA A 42 11.04 8.86 -4.47
C ALA A 42 10.07 9.74 -3.68
N ASN A 43 10.40 10.11 -2.43
CA ASN A 43 9.56 10.96 -1.60
C ASN A 43 9.43 12.39 -2.16
N LYS A 44 10.54 13.00 -2.61
CA LYS A 44 10.54 14.33 -3.23
C LYS A 44 9.67 14.35 -4.49
N THR A 45 9.90 13.38 -5.39
CA THR A 45 9.10 13.25 -6.63
C THR A 45 7.62 13.06 -6.31
N ALA A 46 7.31 12.21 -5.32
CA ALA A 46 5.93 11.98 -4.89
C ALA A 46 5.26 13.27 -4.42
N HIS A 47 5.95 14.08 -3.61
CA HIS A 47 5.42 15.35 -3.11
C HIS A 47 5.19 16.37 -4.24
N GLU A 48 6.08 16.47 -5.23
CA GLU A 48 5.89 17.36 -6.38
C GLU A 48 4.63 16.98 -7.19
N ILE A 49 4.43 15.67 -7.41
CA ILE A 49 3.25 15.17 -8.11
C ILE A 49 1.99 15.37 -7.25
N TRP A 50 2.10 15.16 -5.92
CA TRP A 50 1.01 15.33 -4.97
C TRP A 50 0.44 16.76 -4.98
N GLN A 51 1.29 17.79 -5.09
CA GLN A 51 0.83 19.18 -5.21
C GLN A 51 -0.01 19.41 -6.47
N LYS A 52 0.26 18.68 -7.56
CA LYS A 52 -0.58 18.69 -8.76
C LYS A 52 -1.88 17.92 -8.55
N ALA A 53 -1.79 16.75 -7.90
CA ALA A 53 -2.93 15.89 -7.60
C ALA A 53 -4.02 16.61 -6.79
N LEU A 54 -3.64 17.45 -5.82
CA LEU A 54 -4.59 18.23 -5.00
C LEU A 54 -5.43 19.24 -5.80
N LYS A 55 -5.02 19.57 -7.01
CA LYS A 55 -5.70 20.50 -7.93
C LYS A 55 -6.38 19.77 -9.08
N GLU A 56 -6.33 18.46 -9.10
CA GLU A 56 -6.82 17.62 -10.18
C GLU A 56 -8.35 17.52 -10.15
N ASP A 57 -8.95 17.34 -11.32
CA ASP A 57 -10.38 17.06 -11.42
C ASP A 57 -10.68 15.69 -10.82
N TYR A 58 -11.60 15.62 -9.87
CA TYR A 58 -12.03 14.40 -9.23
C TYR A 58 -12.54 13.34 -10.23
N SER A 59 -13.18 13.77 -11.31
CA SER A 59 -13.66 12.84 -12.37
C SER A 59 -12.51 12.08 -13.04
N LYS A 60 -11.33 12.69 -13.16
CA LYS A 60 -10.13 12.07 -13.70
C LYS A 60 -9.60 10.97 -12.77
N ILE A 61 -9.66 11.20 -11.45
CA ILE A 61 -9.27 10.22 -10.43
C ILE A 61 -10.22 9.00 -10.49
N CYS A 62 -11.53 9.25 -10.60
CA CYS A 62 -12.53 8.18 -10.73
C CYS A 62 -12.28 7.31 -11.96
N LYS A 63 -12.08 7.94 -13.13
CA LYS A 63 -11.81 7.24 -14.39
C LYS A 63 -10.50 6.44 -14.31
N ASP A 64 -9.49 6.99 -13.67
CA ASP A 64 -8.20 6.32 -13.53
C ASP A 64 -8.30 5.12 -12.59
N TYR A 65 -9.05 5.22 -11.50
CA TYR A 65 -9.32 4.06 -10.64
C TYR A 65 -9.90 2.89 -11.43
N GLU A 66 -10.90 3.13 -12.26
CA GLU A 66 -11.53 2.09 -13.08
C GLU A 66 -10.53 1.37 -13.99
N ASN A 67 -9.54 2.09 -14.53
CA ASN A 67 -8.46 1.52 -15.32
C ASN A 67 -7.45 0.73 -14.48
N LEU A 68 -7.24 1.16 -13.22
CA LEU A 68 -6.22 0.62 -12.33
C LEU A 68 -6.73 -0.52 -11.42
N LYS A 69 -8.04 -0.63 -11.16
CA LYS A 69 -8.62 -1.54 -10.16
C LYS A 69 -8.21 -3.02 -10.32
N LYS A 70 -7.94 -3.47 -11.54
CA LYS A 70 -7.44 -4.83 -11.78
C LYS A 70 -6.05 -5.06 -11.22
N PHE A 71 -5.21 -4.03 -11.15
CA PHE A 71 -3.85 -4.10 -10.64
C PHE A 71 -3.77 -4.10 -9.10
N PHE A 72 -4.86 -3.75 -8.42
CA PHE A 72 -4.94 -3.91 -6.96
C PHE A 72 -5.23 -5.36 -6.53
N LYS A 73 -5.51 -6.27 -7.47
CA LYS A 73 -5.54 -7.71 -7.25
C LYS A 73 -4.12 -8.25 -7.38
N MET A 74 -3.46 -8.56 -6.28
CA MET A 74 -2.02 -8.89 -6.26
C MET A 74 -1.71 -10.22 -6.95
N ASP A 75 -2.68 -11.11 -7.08
CA ASP A 75 -2.61 -12.31 -7.91
C ASP A 75 -2.49 -12.01 -9.43
N TYR A 76 -2.82 -10.79 -9.85
CA TYR A 76 -2.61 -10.33 -11.23
C TYR A 76 -1.15 -10.44 -11.67
N TYR A 77 -0.21 -10.27 -10.75
CA TYR A 77 1.24 -10.29 -11.06
C TYR A 77 1.82 -11.71 -11.11
N CYS A 78 1.03 -12.75 -10.86
CA CYS A 78 1.47 -14.15 -10.79
C CYS A 78 2.59 -14.42 -9.77
N LEU A 79 2.84 -13.49 -8.85
CA LEU A 79 3.82 -13.64 -7.76
C LEU A 79 3.22 -14.33 -6.53
N ILE A 80 1.92 -14.22 -6.37
CA ILE A 80 1.15 -14.86 -5.29
C ILE A 80 -0.13 -15.45 -5.86
N SER A 81 -0.69 -16.46 -5.20
CA SER A 81 -2.01 -16.99 -5.54
C SER A 81 -3.06 -16.59 -4.52
N LYS A 82 -4.32 -16.49 -4.95
CA LYS A 82 -5.47 -16.27 -4.05
C LYS A 82 -5.55 -17.35 -2.98
N THR A 83 -5.34 -18.61 -3.37
CA THR A 83 -5.40 -19.76 -2.47
C THR A 83 -4.32 -19.66 -1.40
N ASP A 84 -3.08 -19.31 -1.77
CA ASP A 84 -1.99 -19.17 -0.81
C ASP A 84 -2.26 -18.06 0.20
N MET A 85 -2.78 -16.91 -0.27
CA MET A 85 -3.13 -15.80 0.62
C MET A 85 -4.27 -16.16 1.56
N SER A 86 -5.32 -16.82 1.05
CA SER A 86 -6.44 -17.27 1.88
C SER A 86 -5.98 -18.27 2.96
N LEU A 87 -5.15 -19.25 2.59
CA LEU A 87 -4.56 -20.19 3.55
C LEU A 87 -3.65 -19.47 4.56
N PHE A 88 -2.88 -18.48 4.14
CA PHE A 88 -2.00 -17.73 5.02
C PHE A 88 -2.81 -16.93 6.06
N PHE A 89 -3.86 -16.21 5.64
CA PHE A 89 -4.77 -15.47 6.53
C PHE A 89 -5.46 -16.42 7.53
N LYS A 90 -5.92 -17.59 7.04
CA LYS A 90 -6.54 -18.62 7.90
C LYS A 90 -5.57 -19.13 8.95
N LYS A 91 -4.33 -19.46 8.58
CA LYS A 91 -3.28 -19.89 9.53
C LYS A 91 -2.95 -18.80 10.56
N ALA A 92 -2.95 -17.55 10.13
CA ALA A 92 -2.75 -16.39 11.00
C ALA A 92 -3.99 -16.06 11.87
N ARG A 93 -5.12 -16.73 11.66
CA ARG A 93 -6.42 -16.42 12.29
C ARG A 93 -6.82 -14.95 12.09
N TYR A 94 -6.45 -14.38 10.94
CA TYR A 94 -6.75 -13.00 10.61
C TYR A 94 -8.05 -12.89 9.82
N GLN A 95 -8.91 -11.95 10.23
CA GLN A 95 -10.13 -11.62 9.51
C GLN A 95 -9.92 -10.32 8.73
N LYS A 96 -10.03 -10.40 7.41
CA LYS A 96 -9.88 -9.25 6.52
C LYS A 96 -10.97 -8.20 6.78
N PRO A 97 -10.60 -6.90 6.87
CA PRO A 97 -11.59 -5.84 7.11
C PRO A 97 -12.48 -5.55 5.89
N PHE A 98 -11.96 -5.70 4.68
CA PHE A 98 -12.71 -5.49 3.44
C PHE A 98 -13.24 -6.84 2.94
N LYS A 99 -14.38 -7.25 3.50
CA LYS A 99 -14.98 -8.59 3.29
C LYS A 99 -15.31 -8.88 1.85
N GLU A 100 -15.68 -7.85 1.08
CA GLU A 100 -16.04 -7.90 -0.34
C GLU A 100 -14.85 -8.11 -1.29
N LEU A 101 -13.63 -7.88 -0.79
CA LEU A 101 -12.39 -8.05 -1.56
C LEU A 101 -11.69 -9.36 -1.19
N ASP A 102 -10.98 -9.96 -2.14
CA ASP A 102 -10.18 -11.16 -1.89
C ASP A 102 -9.04 -10.88 -0.86
N GLU A 103 -8.53 -11.91 -0.22
CA GLU A 103 -7.35 -11.82 0.67
C GLU A 103 -6.12 -11.32 -0.08
N SER A 104 -5.98 -11.67 -1.37
CA SER A 104 -4.91 -11.21 -2.26
C SER A 104 -5.10 -9.79 -2.78
N HIS A 105 -6.18 -9.09 -2.41
CA HIS A 105 -6.34 -7.69 -2.80
C HIS A 105 -5.39 -6.79 -1.99
N ALA A 106 -4.75 -5.80 -2.65
CA ALA A 106 -3.77 -4.90 -2.05
C ALA A 106 -4.27 -4.27 -0.73
N ALA A 107 -5.53 -3.86 -0.68
CA ALA A 107 -6.12 -3.26 0.53
C ALA A 107 -6.14 -4.24 1.72
N ASN A 108 -6.53 -5.51 1.52
CA ASN A 108 -6.53 -6.51 2.59
C ASN A 108 -5.11 -6.92 2.99
N MET A 109 -4.19 -6.99 2.05
CA MET A 109 -2.78 -7.29 2.34
C MET A 109 -2.11 -6.16 3.13
N LEU A 110 -2.39 -4.90 2.81
CA LEU A 110 -1.92 -3.74 3.59
C LEU A 110 -2.53 -3.69 4.99
N ALA A 111 -3.83 -3.95 5.10
CA ALA A 111 -4.50 -4.03 6.40
C ALA A 111 -3.92 -5.14 7.28
N PHE A 112 -3.54 -6.27 6.68
CA PHE A 112 -2.88 -7.34 7.39
C PHE A 112 -1.47 -6.94 7.86
N LEU A 113 -0.68 -6.29 7.01
CA LEU A 113 0.62 -5.74 7.42
C LEU A 113 0.47 -4.76 8.59
N ALA A 114 -0.54 -3.88 8.54
CA ALA A 114 -0.82 -2.95 9.63
C ALA A 114 -1.15 -3.69 10.94
N ALA A 115 -1.91 -4.79 10.88
CA ALA A 115 -2.22 -5.61 12.04
C ALA A 115 -0.98 -6.27 12.64
N ILE A 116 -0.08 -6.83 11.80
CA ILE A 116 1.19 -7.41 12.27
C ILE A 116 2.07 -6.33 12.92
N LEU A 117 2.17 -5.16 12.31
CA LEU A 117 2.97 -4.04 12.84
C LEU A 117 2.44 -3.51 14.18
N LYS A 118 1.14 -3.66 14.46
CA LYS A 118 0.50 -3.27 15.73
C LYS A 118 0.50 -4.37 16.79
N SER A 119 0.84 -5.61 16.42
CA SER A 119 0.94 -6.69 17.40
C SER A 119 2.18 -6.54 18.28
N ASP A 120 2.37 -7.47 19.21
CA ASP A 120 3.54 -7.46 20.11
C ASP A 120 4.86 -7.45 19.33
N ASP A 121 5.96 -7.15 20.02
CA ASP A 121 7.30 -7.02 19.43
C ASP A 121 8.18 -8.27 19.73
N GLY A 122 7.54 -9.40 19.95
CA GLY A 122 8.21 -10.65 20.23
C GLY A 122 8.89 -11.27 19.00
N GLU A 123 9.87 -12.14 19.22
CA GLU A 123 10.64 -12.84 18.18
C GLU A 123 9.73 -13.57 17.17
N LYS A 124 8.66 -14.20 17.65
CA LYS A 124 7.69 -14.90 16.78
C LYS A 124 7.01 -13.94 15.81
N THR A 125 6.62 -12.78 16.28
CA THR A 125 6.01 -11.73 15.44
C THR A 125 7.01 -11.19 14.43
N HIS A 126 8.26 -11.02 14.83
CA HIS A 126 9.35 -10.58 13.95
C HIS A 126 9.58 -11.57 12.80
N ASN A 127 9.70 -12.86 13.14
CA ASN A 127 9.87 -13.94 12.15
C ASN A 127 8.66 -14.06 11.22
N PHE A 128 7.45 -13.91 11.75
CA PHE A 128 6.22 -13.91 10.97
C PHE A 128 6.13 -12.71 10.03
N LEU A 129 6.48 -11.51 10.51
CA LEU A 129 6.57 -10.30 9.69
C LEU A 129 7.57 -10.47 8.55
N GLY A 130 8.77 -10.97 8.85
CA GLY A 130 9.81 -11.25 7.85
C GLY A 130 9.31 -12.20 6.77
N LEU A 131 8.67 -13.31 7.16
CA LEU A 131 8.09 -14.27 6.23
C LEU A 131 7.02 -13.62 5.33
N TYR A 132 6.10 -12.84 5.92
CA TYR A 132 5.05 -12.17 5.18
C TYR A 132 5.62 -11.18 4.16
N LEU A 133 6.55 -10.35 4.58
CA LEU A 133 7.18 -9.35 3.72
C LEU A 133 7.95 -10.00 2.57
N THR A 134 8.79 -10.98 2.85
CA THR A 134 9.65 -11.58 1.82
C THR A 134 8.86 -12.46 0.85
N LYS A 135 7.89 -13.23 1.33
CA LYS A 135 7.19 -14.20 0.48
C LYS A 135 6.01 -13.61 -0.29
N TYR A 136 5.31 -12.63 0.29
CA TYR A 136 4.03 -12.19 -0.28
C TYR A 136 3.98 -10.70 -0.60
N PHE A 137 4.64 -9.85 0.17
CA PHE A 137 4.38 -8.42 0.13
C PHE A 137 5.33 -7.64 -0.78
N MET A 138 6.64 -7.72 -0.55
CA MET A 138 7.59 -6.76 -1.13
C MET A 138 7.61 -6.76 -2.65
N GLU A 139 7.73 -7.91 -3.31
CA GLU A 139 7.81 -7.97 -4.77
C GLU A 139 6.49 -7.59 -5.43
N SER A 140 5.37 -8.06 -4.87
CA SER A 140 4.03 -7.74 -5.40
C SER A 140 3.75 -6.24 -5.33
N PHE A 141 4.10 -5.60 -4.20
CA PHE A 141 3.87 -4.16 -4.04
C PHE A 141 4.89 -3.31 -4.80
N ARG A 142 6.09 -3.80 -5.07
CA ARG A 142 7.00 -3.15 -6.03
C ARG A 142 6.39 -3.14 -7.43
N ALA A 143 5.86 -4.27 -7.89
CA ALA A 143 5.18 -4.34 -9.17
C ALA A 143 3.97 -3.38 -9.23
N LEU A 144 3.17 -3.30 -8.16
CA LEU A 144 2.07 -2.34 -8.07
C LEU A 144 2.58 -0.90 -8.13
N SER A 145 3.64 -0.56 -7.38
CA SER A 145 4.24 0.77 -7.41
C SER A 145 4.66 1.18 -8.82
N GLU A 146 5.36 0.31 -9.56
CA GLU A 146 5.76 0.55 -10.94
C GLU A 146 4.56 0.76 -11.87
N ILE A 147 3.51 -0.03 -11.72
CA ILE A 147 2.26 0.15 -12.49
C ILE A 147 1.63 1.52 -12.18
N LEU A 148 1.52 1.90 -10.93
CA LEU A 148 0.95 3.19 -10.54
C LEU A 148 1.78 4.35 -11.08
N LYS A 149 3.10 4.29 -11.02
CA LYS A 149 3.99 5.33 -11.57
C LYS A 149 3.87 5.47 -13.08
N THR A 150 3.72 4.36 -13.81
CA THR A 150 3.83 4.33 -15.28
C THR A 150 2.49 4.28 -16.01
N LYS A 151 1.46 3.68 -15.42
CA LYS A 151 0.14 3.49 -16.07
C LYS A 151 -0.92 4.48 -15.61
N SER A 152 -0.74 5.13 -14.44
CA SER A 152 -1.71 6.12 -13.97
C SER A 152 -1.77 7.34 -14.89
N LYS A 153 -2.99 7.76 -15.16
CA LYS A 153 -3.28 8.99 -15.90
C LYS A 153 -3.49 10.17 -14.95
N SER A 154 -3.94 9.90 -13.72
CA SER A 154 -4.08 10.90 -12.68
C SER A 154 -2.77 11.10 -11.93
N ASP A 155 -2.48 12.34 -11.56
CA ASP A 155 -1.36 12.65 -10.66
C ASP A 155 -1.59 12.06 -9.28
N TYR A 156 -2.86 11.87 -8.88
CA TYR A 156 -3.23 11.23 -7.61
C TYR A 156 -2.66 9.82 -7.46
N TYR A 157 -3.00 8.90 -8.37
CA TYR A 157 -2.49 7.52 -8.30
C TYR A 157 -1.00 7.43 -8.64
N LYS A 158 -0.50 8.32 -9.49
CA LYS A 158 0.93 8.40 -9.77
C LYS A 158 1.74 8.79 -8.52
N ALA A 159 1.28 9.77 -7.75
CA ALA A 159 1.91 10.15 -6.48
C ALA A 159 1.86 9.00 -5.47
N LEU A 160 0.72 8.29 -5.35
CA LEU A 160 0.61 7.11 -4.50
C LEU A 160 1.60 6.01 -4.90
N GLY A 161 1.89 5.85 -6.19
CA GLY A 161 2.92 4.93 -6.67
C GLY A 161 4.31 5.28 -6.14
N TRP A 162 4.72 6.56 -6.23
CA TRP A 162 6.00 7.04 -5.71
C TRP A 162 6.09 6.98 -4.18
N PHE A 163 5.02 7.32 -3.46
CA PHE A 163 4.96 7.16 -2.01
C PHE A 163 5.04 5.70 -1.59
N LEU A 164 4.45 4.79 -2.37
CA LEU A 164 4.53 3.36 -2.11
C LEU A 164 5.98 2.85 -2.28
N GLU A 165 6.68 3.28 -3.33
CA GLU A 165 8.11 2.95 -3.50
C GLU A 165 8.94 3.40 -2.30
N ASP A 166 8.77 4.65 -1.87
CA ASP A 166 9.47 5.20 -0.72
C ASP A 166 9.18 4.37 0.55
N TYR A 167 7.92 4.04 0.78
CA TYR A 167 7.49 3.20 1.90
C TYR A 167 8.13 1.81 1.88
N LEU A 168 8.17 1.15 0.72
CA LEU A 168 8.80 -0.17 0.57
C LEU A 168 10.31 -0.11 0.84
N ASN A 169 10.98 0.92 0.37
CA ASN A 169 12.40 1.12 0.62
C ASN A 169 12.69 1.35 2.12
N MET A 170 11.82 2.10 2.80
CA MET A 170 11.92 2.30 4.24
C MET A 170 11.68 1.00 5.02
N LEU A 171 10.67 0.21 4.67
CA LEU A 171 10.44 -1.11 5.27
C LEU A 171 11.68 -2.00 5.12
N LYS A 172 12.23 -2.06 3.91
CA LYS A 172 13.44 -2.84 3.62
C LYS A 172 14.60 -2.43 4.52
N THR A 173 14.87 -1.13 4.60
CA THR A 173 16.02 -0.59 5.38
C THR A 173 15.80 -0.78 6.88
N THR A 174 14.63 -0.44 7.39
CA THR A 174 14.33 -0.49 8.84
C THR A 174 14.34 -1.92 9.38
N LEU A 175 13.90 -2.88 8.59
CA LEU A 175 13.80 -4.29 8.99
C LEU A 175 15.03 -5.12 8.57
N GLY A 176 16.02 -4.51 7.92
CA GLY A 176 17.24 -5.20 7.47
C GLY A 176 16.96 -6.32 6.46
N LEU A 177 15.89 -6.22 5.66
CA LEU A 177 15.51 -7.27 4.72
C LEU A 177 16.54 -7.38 3.58
N LYS A 178 17.07 -8.58 3.41
CA LYS A 178 17.99 -8.93 2.30
C LYS A 178 17.19 -9.43 1.10
N ILE A 179 16.41 -8.54 0.47
CA ILE A 179 15.59 -8.82 -0.73
C ILE A 179 15.80 -7.73 -1.77
#